data_a899865c7b9fa364c0956575645a7591
#
_entry.id   a899865c7b9fa364c0956575645a7591
#
_cell.length_a   1.000
_cell.length_b   1.000
_cell.length_c   1.000
_cell.angle_alpha   90.00
_cell.angle_beta   90.00
_cell.angle_gamma   90.00
#
_symmetry.space_group_name_H-M   'P 1'
#
loop_
_entity.id
_entity.type
_entity.pdbx_description
1 polymer ?
#
loop_
_entity_poly.entity_id
_entity_poly.type
_entity_poly.pdbx_seq_one_letter_code
_entity_poly.pdbx_strand_id
1 'polypeptide(L)'
;WDMLRFEVDLTTTSGNAGCFFWAHDIGGFYDGLDPELYTRWTQFGLLNSSLRIHSVVGEKSDRRPWLWGKREEAAMRQVYHLRSRLMPYIYSSVWQCHTHMWPLNRGLYIEHPTTEEAYRHADEFYFGDLILGPPSPNPEMVRTKLWKKTSGFRKAAHGTACSTGQPTKAERHKR
;
A
#
# COMPACT_ATOMS: atom_id res chain seq x y z
N TRP A 1 14.79 -6.27 8.36
CA TRP A 1 14.28 -4.94 8.03
C TRP A 1 14.61 -4.53 6.61
N ASP A 2 15.81 -4.82 6.11
CA ASP A 2 16.23 -4.46 4.75
C ASP A 2 15.35 -5.15 3.68
N MET A 3 14.99 -6.41 3.91
CA MET A 3 14.06 -7.12 3.04
C MET A 3 12.67 -6.44 3.03
N LEU A 4 12.16 -5.98 4.16
CA LEU A 4 10.89 -5.27 4.20
C LEU A 4 10.96 -3.93 3.43
N ARG A 5 12.07 -3.20 3.50
CA ARG A 5 12.27 -2.00 2.67
C ARG A 5 12.27 -2.34 1.18
N PHE A 6 13.03 -3.37 0.80
CA PHE A 6 13.06 -3.86 -0.57
C PHE A 6 11.66 -4.24 -1.10
N GLU A 7 10.84 -4.90 -0.27
CA GLU A 7 9.47 -5.28 -0.64
C GLU A 7 8.55 -4.07 -0.85
N VAL A 8 8.78 -2.97 -0.13
CA VAL A 8 8.04 -1.71 -0.37
C VAL A 8 8.38 -1.16 -1.75
N ASP A 9 9.68 -1.02 -2.06
CA ASP A 9 10.13 -0.51 -3.35
C ASP A 9 9.68 -1.42 -4.51
N LEU A 10 9.76 -2.73 -4.32
CA LEU A 10 9.32 -3.70 -5.32
C LEU A 10 7.80 -3.63 -5.52
N THR A 11 7.01 -3.46 -4.46
CA THR A 11 5.56 -3.33 -4.53
C THR A 11 5.14 -2.08 -5.31
N THR A 12 5.83 -0.96 -5.10
CA THR A 12 5.51 0.30 -5.81
C THR A 12 5.89 0.27 -7.29
N THR A 13 6.87 -0.56 -7.66
CA THR A 13 7.42 -0.61 -9.02
C THR A 13 7.02 -1.85 -9.82
N SER A 14 6.46 -2.88 -9.18
CA SER A 14 6.06 -4.13 -9.84
C SER A 14 5.07 -3.94 -11.00
N GLY A 15 4.21 -2.93 -10.88
CA GLY A 15 3.26 -2.56 -11.93
C GLY A 15 3.92 -2.13 -13.24
N ASN A 16 5.14 -1.58 -13.20
CA ASN A 16 5.89 -1.18 -14.39
C ASN A 16 6.29 -2.39 -15.25
N ALA A 17 6.44 -3.55 -14.62
CA ALA A 17 6.76 -4.82 -15.29
C ALA A 17 5.51 -5.66 -15.61
N GLY A 18 4.30 -5.12 -15.45
CA GLY A 18 3.06 -5.84 -15.68
C GLY A 18 2.62 -6.74 -14.51
N CYS A 19 3.31 -6.69 -13.37
CA CYS A 19 2.94 -7.44 -12.16
C CYS A 19 1.85 -6.67 -11.39
N PHE A 20 0.64 -6.66 -11.92
CA PHE A 20 -0.47 -5.89 -11.35
C PHE A 20 -1.08 -6.52 -10.11
N PHE A 21 -0.86 -7.80 -9.91
CA PHE A 21 -1.32 -8.56 -8.76
C PHE A 21 -0.10 -9.16 -8.04
N TRP A 22 0.43 -8.41 -7.10
CA TRP A 22 1.67 -8.69 -6.39
C TRP A 22 1.44 -9.06 -4.94
N ALA A 23 2.24 -9.97 -4.41
CA ALA A 23 2.27 -10.33 -3.00
C ALA A 23 3.66 -10.80 -2.58
N HIS A 24 3.92 -10.73 -1.31
CA HIS A 24 5.13 -11.22 -0.64
C HIS A 24 4.78 -12.08 0.57
N ASP A 25 5.74 -12.83 1.08
CA ASP A 25 5.57 -13.67 2.26
C ASP A 25 5.72 -12.83 3.52
N ILE A 26 4.62 -12.57 4.22
CA ILE A 26 4.56 -11.72 5.41
C ILE A 26 5.47 -12.27 6.51
N GLY A 27 6.42 -11.43 6.95
CA GLY A 27 7.41 -11.81 7.94
C GLY A 27 8.66 -12.49 7.36
N GLY A 28 8.72 -12.68 6.04
CA GLY A 28 9.79 -13.34 5.31
C GLY A 28 9.60 -14.85 5.20
N PHE A 29 10.12 -15.42 4.12
CA PHE A 29 10.03 -16.87 3.86
C PHE A 29 10.95 -17.68 4.77
N TYR A 30 12.16 -17.18 5.02
CA TYR A 30 13.16 -17.77 5.92
C TYR A 30 13.33 -16.93 7.17
N ASP A 31 13.63 -17.54 8.30
CA ASP A 31 13.96 -16.87 9.58
C ASP A 31 12.97 -15.76 9.98
N GLY A 32 13.47 -14.61 10.44
CA GLY A 32 12.62 -13.47 10.77
C GLY A 32 11.92 -13.61 12.11
N LEU A 33 12.72 -13.74 13.19
CA LEU A 33 12.22 -13.94 14.56
C LEU A 33 11.88 -12.64 15.30
N ASP A 34 11.96 -11.49 14.65
CA ASP A 34 11.64 -10.20 15.23
C ASP A 34 10.11 -9.97 15.23
N PRO A 35 9.45 -9.94 16.40
CA PRO A 35 8.00 -9.73 16.49
C PRO A 35 7.55 -8.37 15.94
N GLU A 36 8.37 -7.32 16.10
CA GLU A 36 8.04 -6.01 15.55
C GLU A 36 8.12 -6.02 14.03
N LEU A 37 9.16 -6.61 13.45
CA LEU A 37 9.29 -6.78 12.01
C LEU A 37 8.08 -7.50 11.42
N TYR A 38 7.66 -8.62 12.04
CA TYR A 38 6.50 -9.38 11.58
C TYR A 38 5.22 -8.55 11.68
N THR A 39 5.04 -7.80 12.76
CA THR A 39 3.88 -6.90 12.93
C THR A 39 3.87 -5.80 11.86
N ARG A 40 5.00 -5.14 11.61
CA ARG A 40 5.10 -4.08 10.60
C ARG A 40 4.91 -4.62 9.19
N TRP A 41 5.44 -5.79 8.91
CA TRP A 41 5.23 -6.45 7.63
C TRP A 41 3.75 -6.82 7.41
N THR A 42 3.07 -7.26 8.45
CA THR A 42 1.62 -7.50 8.41
C THR A 42 0.84 -6.20 8.14
N GLN A 43 1.25 -5.09 8.77
CA GLN A 43 0.64 -3.77 8.51
C GLN A 43 0.86 -3.30 7.07
N PHE A 44 2.05 -3.48 6.52
CA PHE A 44 2.35 -3.19 5.13
C PHE A 44 1.53 -4.08 4.18
N GLY A 45 1.48 -5.38 4.46
CA GLY A 45 0.73 -6.35 3.66
C GLY A 45 -0.78 -6.11 3.59
N LEU A 46 -1.35 -5.31 4.51
CA LEU A 46 -2.73 -4.87 4.43
C LEU A 46 -3.09 -4.27 3.07
N LEU A 47 -2.18 -3.45 2.53
CA LEU A 47 -2.34 -2.70 1.28
C LEU A 47 -1.59 -3.37 0.12
N ASN A 48 -1.68 -4.68 0.03
CA ASN A 48 -1.19 -5.46 -1.10
C ASN A 48 -2.32 -6.25 -1.74
N SER A 49 -2.13 -6.68 -2.96
CA SER A 49 -3.12 -7.46 -3.71
C SER A 49 -3.53 -8.72 -2.93
N SER A 50 -2.55 -9.42 -2.38
CA SER A 50 -2.76 -10.58 -1.53
C SER A 50 -2.04 -10.40 -0.19
N LEU A 51 -2.73 -10.63 0.90
CA LEU A 51 -2.13 -10.71 2.24
C LEU A 51 -1.87 -12.18 2.52
N ARG A 52 -0.62 -12.60 2.36
CA ARG A 52 -0.23 -14.00 2.43
C ARG A 52 0.70 -14.27 3.60
N ILE A 53 0.32 -15.21 4.45
CA ILE A 53 1.18 -15.76 5.49
C ILE A 53 1.78 -17.04 4.95
N HIS A 54 3.09 -17.06 4.71
CA HIS A 54 3.81 -18.20 4.18
C HIS A 54 5.26 -18.18 4.63
N SER A 55 5.81 -19.36 4.90
CA SER A 55 7.20 -19.55 5.30
C SER A 55 7.66 -20.98 5.06
N VAL A 56 8.97 -21.21 5.10
CA VAL A 56 9.53 -22.56 5.14
C VAL A 56 9.07 -23.29 6.40
N VAL A 57 9.01 -24.63 6.32
CA VAL A 57 8.69 -25.47 7.48
C VAL A 57 9.81 -25.39 8.52
N GLY A 58 9.47 -25.13 9.78
CA GLY A 58 10.39 -25.10 10.90
C GLY A 58 9.90 -24.26 12.07
N GLU A 59 10.39 -24.53 13.28
CA GLU A 59 9.99 -23.80 14.49
C GLU A 59 10.29 -22.30 14.41
N LYS A 60 11.40 -21.94 13.77
CA LYS A 60 11.82 -20.54 13.58
C LYS A 60 11.01 -19.79 12.52
N SER A 61 10.11 -20.47 11.84
CA SER A 61 9.34 -19.89 10.74
C SER A 61 7.83 -19.92 10.99
N ASP A 62 7.41 -20.23 12.21
CA ASP A 62 5.99 -20.30 12.56
C ASP A 62 5.37 -18.90 12.57
N ARG A 63 4.46 -18.65 11.64
CA ARG A 63 3.80 -17.36 11.41
C ARG A 63 2.42 -17.27 12.05
N ARG A 64 2.05 -18.17 12.96
CA ARG A 64 0.78 -18.07 13.70
C ARG A 64 0.80 -16.83 14.60
N PRO A 65 -0.09 -15.84 14.39
CA PRO A 65 0.01 -14.53 15.06
C PRO A 65 0.02 -14.59 16.59
N TRP A 66 -0.66 -15.56 17.18
CA TRP A 66 -0.77 -15.72 18.65
C TRP A 66 0.50 -16.24 19.32
N LEU A 67 1.51 -16.65 18.58
CA LEU A 67 2.80 -17.09 19.12
C LEU A 67 3.78 -15.94 19.35
N TRP A 68 3.48 -14.74 18.82
CA TRP A 68 4.42 -13.62 18.76
C TRP A 68 4.26 -12.60 19.88
N GLY A 69 3.31 -12.80 20.79
CA GLY A 69 3.02 -11.91 21.90
C GLY A 69 1.63 -11.27 21.83
N LYS A 70 1.06 -10.94 22.96
CA LYS A 70 -0.31 -10.40 23.04
C LYS A 70 -0.45 -9.03 22.35
N ARG A 71 0.59 -8.20 22.43
CA ARG A 71 0.60 -6.88 21.79
C ARG A 71 0.63 -7.01 20.27
N GLU A 72 1.50 -7.85 19.77
CA GLU A 72 1.70 -8.14 18.35
C GLU A 72 0.45 -8.82 17.76
N GLU A 73 -0.09 -9.81 18.46
CA GLU A 73 -1.35 -10.45 18.08
C GLU A 73 -2.48 -9.43 17.97
N ALA A 74 -2.65 -8.56 18.97
CA ALA A 74 -3.70 -7.55 18.95
C ALA A 74 -3.56 -6.58 17.77
N ALA A 75 -2.34 -6.15 17.46
CA ALA A 75 -2.04 -5.29 16.32
C ALA A 75 -2.34 -5.99 14.97
N MET A 76 -1.86 -7.22 14.82
CA MET A 76 -2.13 -8.02 13.62
C MET A 76 -3.60 -8.34 13.45
N ARG A 77 -4.32 -8.64 14.52
CA ARG A 77 -5.77 -8.88 14.51
C ARG A 77 -6.52 -7.68 13.93
N GLN A 78 -6.15 -6.45 14.30
CA GLN A 78 -6.74 -5.23 13.72
C GLN A 78 -6.51 -5.16 12.21
N VAL A 79 -5.31 -5.50 11.75
CA VAL A 79 -4.97 -5.54 10.31
C VAL A 79 -5.85 -6.55 9.58
N TYR A 80 -5.99 -7.76 10.07
CA TYR A 80 -6.80 -8.79 9.44
C TYR A 80 -8.29 -8.42 9.39
N HIS A 81 -8.83 -7.84 10.46
CA HIS A 81 -10.20 -7.34 10.45
C HIS A 81 -10.39 -6.21 9.42
N LEU A 82 -9.45 -5.27 9.35
CA LEU A 82 -9.51 -4.20 8.37
C LEU A 82 -9.38 -4.75 6.94
N ARG A 83 -8.49 -5.71 6.72
CA ARG A 83 -8.34 -6.39 5.43
C ARG A 83 -9.64 -7.05 4.98
N SER A 84 -10.32 -7.75 5.89
CA SER A 84 -11.60 -8.39 5.58
C SER A 84 -12.67 -7.36 5.18
N ARG A 85 -12.70 -6.19 5.83
CA ARG A 85 -13.61 -5.10 5.48
C ARG A 85 -13.28 -4.44 4.14
N LEU A 86 -12.02 -4.46 3.73
CA LEU A 86 -11.58 -3.91 2.45
C LEU A 86 -11.81 -4.87 1.27
N MET A 87 -12.23 -6.11 1.49
CA MET A 87 -12.38 -7.10 0.41
C MET A 87 -13.23 -6.63 -0.75
N PRO A 88 -14.40 -5.97 -0.57
CA PRO A 88 -15.19 -5.47 -1.69
C PRO A 88 -14.43 -4.41 -2.52
N TYR A 89 -13.70 -3.52 -1.84
CA TYR A 89 -12.87 -2.51 -2.48
C TYR A 89 -11.74 -3.14 -3.29
N ILE A 90 -11.02 -4.10 -2.69
CA ILE A 90 -9.93 -4.81 -3.33
C ILE A 90 -10.42 -5.58 -4.56
N TYR A 91 -11.54 -6.28 -4.44
CA TYR A 91 -12.14 -7.01 -5.54
C TYR A 91 -12.49 -6.10 -6.73
N SER A 92 -13.10 -4.95 -6.45
CA SER A 92 -13.43 -3.96 -7.47
C SER A 92 -12.19 -3.37 -8.13
N SER A 93 -11.14 -3.09 -7.33
CA SER A 93 -9.88 -2.56 -7.85
C SER A 93 -9.12 -3.60 -8.68
N VAL A 94 -9.17 -4.87 -8.31
CA VAL A 94 -8.60 -5.98 -9.10
C VAL A 94 -9.34 -6.16 -10.42
N TRP A 95 -10.65 -5.91 -10.45
CA TRP A 95 -11.38 -5.86 -11.70
C TRP A 95 -10.83 -4.79 -12.65
N GLN A 96 -10.48 -3.61 -12.15
CA GLN A 96 -9.81 -2.57 -12.94
C GLN A 96 -8.45 -3.04 -13.46
N CYS A 97 -7.66 -3.76 -12.66
CA CYS A 97 -6.42 -4.37 -13.13
C CYS A 97 -6.65 -5.26 -14.35
N HIS A 98 -7.69 -6.08 -14.31
CA HIS A 98 -8.03 -7.00 -15.39
C HIS A 98 -8.53 -6.27 -16.65
N THR A 99 -9.38 -5.27 -16.48
CA THR A 99 -10.07 -4.62 -17.61
C THR A 99 -9.29 -3.49 -18.26
N HIS A 100 -8.47 -2.78 -17.47
CA HIS A 100 -7.77 -1.56 -17.89
C HIS A 100 -6.25 -1.67 -17.83
N MET A 101 -5.71 -2.81 -17.44
CA MET A 101 -4.26 -2.99 -17.21
C MET A 101 -3.70 -1.96 -16.22
N TRP A 102 -4.48 -1.65 -15.17
CA TRP A 102 -4.17 -0.62 -14.19
C TRP A 102 -3.73 -1.25 -12.87
N PRO A 103 -2.46 -1.14 -12.46
CA PRO A 103 -1.95 -1.84 -11.28
C PRO A 103 -2.70 -1.45 -10.00
N LEU A 104 -2.95 -2.43 -9.12
CA LEU A 104 -3.58 -2.16 -7.83
C LEU A 104 -2.67 -1.32 -6.93
N ASN A 105 -1.39 -1.69 -6.87
CA ASN A 105 -0.36 -0.90 -6.20
C ASN A 105 0.39 -0.07 -7.24
N ARG A 106 0.37 1.25 -7.10
CA ARG A 106 0.96 2.18 -8.06
C ARG A 106 1.82 3.21 -7.36
N GLY A 107 3.07 3.36 -7.79
CA GLY A 107 3.90 4.50 -7.40
C GLY A 107 3.23 5.82 -7.78
N LEU A 108 3.46 6.86 -7.01
CA LEU A 108 2.83 8.17 -7.21
C LEU A 108 3.07 8.75 -8.61
N TYR A 109 4.20 8.45 -9.22
CA TYR A 109 4.57 8.90 -10.56
C TYR A 109 3.67 8.36 -11.68
N ILE A 110 2.97 7.24 -11.46
CA ILE A 110 2.00 6.70 -12.44
C ILE A 110 0.80 7.64 -12.57
N GLU A 111 0.30 8.17 -11.43
CA GLU A 111 -0.82 9.12 -11.41
C GLU A 111 -0.38 10.55 -11.71
N HIS A 112 0.86 10.91 -11.35
CA HIS A 112 1.40 12.26 -11.42
C HIS A 112 2.75 12.32 -12.15
N PRO A 113 2.82 11.92 -13.43
CA PRO A 113 4.09 11.73 -14.15
C PRO A 113 4.88 13.03 -14.37
N THR A 114 4.23 14.18 -14.29
CA THR A 114 4.86 15.51 -14.47
C THR A 114 5.21 16.21 -13.17
N THR A 115 4.94 15.57 -12.03
CA THR A 115 5.14 16.15 -10.69
C THR A 115 6.41 15.60 -10.08
N GLU A 116 7.43 16.43 -9.89
CA GLU A 116 8.72 16.02 -9.32
C GLU A 116 8.58 15.37 -7.94
N GLU A 117 7.66 15.87 -7.10
CA GLU A 117 7.38 15.32 -5.77
C GLU A 117 6.93 13.85 -5.81
N ALA A 118 6.27 13.42 -6.89
CA ALA A 118 5.86 12.03 -7.05
C ALA A 118 7.05 11.05 -7.17
N TYR A 119 8.17 11.53 -7.63
CA TYR A 119 9.42 10.75 -7.74
C TYR A 119 10.27 10.82 -6.47
N ARG A 120 10.09 11.86 -5.65
CA ARG A 120 10.79 12.00 -4.36
C ARG A 120 10.22 11.12 -3.26
N HIS A 121 8.98 10.65 -3.42
CA HIS A 121 8.25 9.79 -2.48
C HIS A 121 8.08 8.38 -3.03
N ALA A 122 9.19 7.74 -3.40
CA ALA A 122 9.20 6.40 -3.97
C ALA A 122 8.65 5.31 -3.02
N ASP A 123 8.61 5.59 -1.72
CA ASP A 123 8.09 4.73 -0.67
C ASP A 123 6.59 4.93 -0.38
N GLU A 124 5.93 5.85 -1.09
CA GLU A 124 4.48 6.06 -1.03
C GLU A 124 3.82 5.52 -2.31
N PHE A 125 2.61 4.98 -2.17
CA PHE A 125 1.91 4.36 -3.29
C PHE A 125 0.39 4.47 -3.15
N TYR A 126 -0.29 4.47 -4.28
CA TYR A 126 -1.72 4.25 -4.33
C TYR A 126 -2.05 2.77 -4.22
N PHE A 127 -3.05 2.46 -3.41
CA PHE A 127 -3.69 1.16 -3.35
C PHE A 127 -5.12 1.29 -3.87
N GLY A 128 -5.34 0.90 -5.12
CA GLY A 128 -6.52 1.30 -5.87
C GLY A 128 -6.60 2.82 -6.01
N ASP A 129 -7.78 3.36 -6.27
CA ASP A 129 -7.96 4.78 -6.59
C ASP A 129 -8.17 5.68 -5.36
N LEU A 130 -8.50 5.10 -4.20
CA LEU A 130 -8.96 5.86 -3.04
C LEU A 130 -8.04 5.84 -1.83
N ILE A 131 -7.07 4.94 -1.80
CA ILE A 131 -6.20 4.76 -0.63
C ILE A 131 -4.76 5.09 -1.01
N LEU A 132 -4.15 5.97 -0.22
CA LEU A 132 -2.72 6.24 -0.26
C LEU A 132 -2.03 5.42 0.83
N GLY A 133 -1.12 4.54 0.44
CA GLY A 133 -0.28 3.77 1.33
C GLY A 133 0.74 4.67 2.04
N PRO A 134 1.01 4.41 3.32
CA PRO A 134 2.00 5.16 4.07
C PRO A 134 3.41 4.85 3.55
N PRO A 135 4.38 5.76 3.76
CA PRO A 135 5.77 5.45 3.52
C PRO A 135 6.24 4.26 4.37
N SER A 136 7.31 3.63 3.93
CA SER A 136 7.91 2.41 4.50
C SER A 136 7.74 2.27 6.03
N PRO A 137 7.37 1.10 6.52
CA PRO A 137 7.13 0.82 7.94
C PRO A 137 8.41 0.75 8.79
N ASN A 138 9.45 1.54 8.47
CA ASN A 138 10.67 1.63 9.28
C ASN A 138 10.33 2.13 10.71
N PRO A 139 10.80 1.46 11.78
CA PRO A 139 10.53 1.84 13.18
C PRO A 139 10.87 3.29 13.51
N GLU A 140 11.96 3.82 12.95
CA GLU A 140 12.39 5.20 13.16
C GLU A 140 11.44 6.22 12.50
N MET A 141 10.82 5.86 11.38
CA MET A 141 9.86 6.74 10.70
C MET A 141 8.47 6.71 11.33
N VAL A 142 8.05 5.60 11.91
CA VAL A 142 6.75 5.46 12.58
C VAL A 142 6.65 6.34 13.83
N ARG A 143 7.77 6.60 14.51
CA ARG A 143 7.78 7.44 15.73
C ARG A 143 7.66 8.94 15.45
N THR A 144 8.03 9.45 14.26
CA THR A 144 8.23 10.89 14.09
C THR A 144 7.62 11.56 12.85
N LYS A 145 7.22 10.84 11.79
CA LYS A 145 6.96 11.51 10.51
C LYS A 145 5.74 11.06 9.68
N LEU A 146 5.00 10.04 10.08
CA LEU A 146 3.88 9.52 9.24
C LEU A 146 2.87 10.60 8.83
N TRP A 147 2.56 11.53 9.73
CA TRP A 147 1.55 12.56 9.49
C TRP A 147 2.08 13.77 8.70
N LYS A 148 3.35 14.11 8.84
CA LYS A 148 3.90 15.35 8.21
C LYS A 148 4.25 15.15 6.74
N LYS A 149 4.69 13.94 6.33
CA LYS A 149 5.15 13.66 4.96
C LYS A 149 3.97 13.51 3.99
N THR A 150 2.96 12.74 4.36
CA THR A 150 1.70 12.60 3.59
C THR A 150 0.94 13.92 3.42
N SER A 151 1.05 14.85 4.37
CA SER A 151 0.42 16.15 4.26
C SER A 151 1.08 17.07 3.22
N GLY A 152 2.38 16.92 2.97
CA GLY A 152 3.11 17.69 1.96
C GLY A 152 2.70 17.32 0.54
N PHE A 153 2.67 16.04 0.22
CA PHE A 153 2.24 15.55 -1.10
C PHE A 153 0.76 15.86 -1.37
N ARG A 154 -0.13 15.64 -0.38
CA ARG A 154 -1.55 15.99 -0.52
C ARG A 154 -1.77 17.48 -0.83
N LYS A 155 -0.96 18.39 -0.24
CA LYS A 155 -1.04 19.81 -0.56
C LYS A 155 -0.61 20.11 -2.00
N ALA A 156 0.45 19.47 -2.49
CA ALA A 156 0.92 19.66 -3.86
C ALA A 156 -0.05 19.05 -4.89
N ALA A 157 -0.58 17.85 -4.64
CA ALA A 157 -1.53 17.19 -5.52
C ALA A 157 -2.90 17.92 -5.58
N HIS A 158 -3.41 18.42 -4.45
CA HIS A 158 -4.65 19.21 -4.44
C HIS A 158 -4.52 20.60 -5.09
N GLY A 159 -3.31 21.18 -5.11
CA GLY A 159 -3.07 22.44 -5.80
C GLY A 159 -3.14 22.34 -7.32
N THR A 160 -2.96 21.15 -7.89
CA THR A 160 -3.00 20.90 -9.34
C THR A 160 -4.32 20.30 -9.83
N ALA A 161 -5.14 19.70 -8.97
CA ALA A 161 -6.33 18.93 -9.35
C ALA A 161 -7.65 19.74 -9.37
N CYS A 162 -7.63 21.03 -9.13
CA CYS A 162 -8.86 21.83 -9.09
C CYS A 162 -9.05 22.70 -10.33
N SER A 163 -9.05 22.06 -11.52
CA SER A 163 -9.67 22.61 -12.72
C SER A 163 -10.41 21.51 -13.49
N THR A 164 -11.24 20.74 -12.79
CA THR A 164 -12.32 20.04 -13.48
C THR A 164 -13.37 21.09 -13.83
N GLY A 165 -13.37 21.47 -15.11
CA GLY A 165 -14.36 22.37 -15.65
C GLY A 165 -15.77 21.89 -15.32
N GLN A 166 -16.44 22.61 -14.45
CA GLN A 166 -17.90 22.52 -14.41
C GLN A 166 -18.41 22.96 -15.77
N PRO A 167 -19.32 22.24 -16.42
CA PRO A 167 -19.97 22.74 -17.62
C PRO A 167 -20.70 24.04 -17.28
N THR A 168 -20.26 25.11 -17.89
CA THR A 168 -20.90 26.41 -17.80
C THR A 168 -22.36 26.29 -18.22
N LYS A 169 -23.25 26.97 -17.50
CA LYS A 169 -24.71 27.04 -17.67
C LYS A 169 -25.19 27.59 -19.04
N ALA A 170 -24.41 27.51 -20.09
CA ALA A 170 -24.68 28.16 -21.36
C ALA A 170 -25.20 27.24 -22.48
N GLU A 171 -25.40 25.94 -22.25
CA GLU A 171 -25.92 25.03 -23.30
C GLU A 171 -27.28 24.36 -23.00
N ARG A 172 -28.10 24.99 -22.18
CA ARG A 172 -29.50 24.59 -22.02
C ARG A 172 -30.46 25.54 -22.73
N HIS A 173 -30.22 25.82 -23.99
CA HIS A 173 -31.28 26.35 -24.86
C HIS A 173 -30.89 26.11 -26.30
N LYS A 174 -31.25 24.94 -26.84
CA LYS A 174 -31.64 24.67 -28.23
C LYS A 174 -31.71 23.16 -28.45
N ARG A 175 -32.82 22.58 -28.20
CA ARG A 175 -33.66 21.68 -29.02
C ARG A 175 -34.64 20.96 -28.13
#